data_762e2d5547dbc0bf419f8e7e77797277
#
_entry.id   762e2d5547dbc0bf419f8e7e77797277
#
_cell.length_a   1.000
_cell.length_b   1.000
_cell.length_c   1.000
_cell.angle_alpha   90.00
_cell.angle_beta   90.00
_cell.angle_gamma   90.00
#
_symmetry.space_group_name_H-M   'P 1'
#
loop_
_entity.id
_entity.type
_entity.pdbx_description
1 polymer ?
#
loop_
_entity_poly.entity_id
_entity_poly.type
_entity_poly.pdbx_seq_one_letter_code
_entity_poly.pdbx_strand_id
1 'polypeptide(L)'
;MAGTVEQKLAAQGITVPEPRAAVANYVGFVRTGNLLFVSGQVCAGADGKLIAKGKLGAGVTTEQGYHAAQCCGVNLLAQVKAALGDLDKVVRVVRLGGFVNSAPDYLDGPKVLNGASDLMVSAFGDKGRHARTTVGVASLPADAAIEVEGVFEVS
;
A
#
# COMPACT_ATOMS: atom_id res chain seq x y z
N MET A 1 21.47 4.25 9.74
CA MET A 1 21.53 4.90 8.41
C MET A 1 20.40 4.36 7.54
N ALA A 2 19.66 5.22 6.84
CA ALA A 2 18.61 4.75 5.93
C ALA A 2 19.22 4.00 4.75
N GLY A 3 18.60 2.89 4.33
CA GLY A 3 19.03 2.12 3.17
C GLY A 3 18.80 2.84 1.85
N THR A 4 19.23 2.23 0.76
CA THR A 4 19.14 2.81 -0.59
C THR A 4 17.70 3.07 -1.03
N VAL A 5 16.78 2.15 -0.71
CA VAL A 5 15.35 2.28 -1.04
C VAL A 5 14.74 3.49 -0.33
N GLU A 6 15.01 3.65 0.96
CA GLU A 6 14.51 4.78 1.73
C GLU A 6 15.06 6.12 1.23
N GLN A 7 16.34 6.14 0.82
CA GLN A 7 16.95 7.34 0.22
C GLN A 7 16.28 7.72 -1.10
N LYS A 8 15.97 6.75 -1.96
CA LYS A 8 15.23 6.99 -3.22
C LYS A 8 13.83 7.56 -2.95
N LEU A 9 13.13 7.04 -1.95
CA LEU A 9 11.81 7.54 -1.57
C LEU A 9 11.91 8.96 -1.00
N ALA A 10 12.88 9.22 -0.14
CA ALA A 10 13.12 10.54 0.44
C ALA A 10 13.41 11.59 -0.64
N ALA A 11 14.16 11.23 -1.68
CA ALA A 11 14.44 12.11 -2.83
C ALA A 11 13.17 12.49 -3.61
N GLN A 12 12.09 11.72 -3.47
CA GLN A 12 10.77 11.97 -4.04
C GLN A 12 9.81 12.62 -3.04
N GLY A 13 10.30 13.03 -1.87
CA GLY A 13 9.48 13.61 -0.81
C GLY A 13 8.64 12.60 -0.04
N ILE A 14 8.95 11.31 -0.14
CA ILE A 14 8.22 10.23 0.53
C ILE A 14 9.01 9.77 1.74
N THR A 15 8.41 9.89 2.92
CA THR A 15 8.95 9.37 4.18
C THR A 15 8.15 8.13 4.58
N VAL A 16 8.85 7.03 4.87
CA VAL A 16 8.22 5.81 5.38
C VAL A 16 7.99 6.01 6.88
N PRO A 17 6.73 6.03 7.34
CA PRO A 17 6.41 6.29 8.75
C PRO A 17 6.66 5.06 9.62
N GLU A 18 6.51 5.22 10.92
CA GLU A 18 6.38 4.08 11.82
C GLU A 18 5.09 3.31 11.49
N PRO A 19 5.11 1.98 11.53
CA PRO A 19 3.95 1.18 11.18
C PRO A 19 2.83 1.36 12.20
N ARG A 20 1.60 1.36 11.71
CA ARG A 20 0.42 1.38 12.58
C ARG A 20 0.20 0.00 13.17
N ALA A 21 -0.16 -0.04 14.45
CA ALA A 21 -0.54 -1.27 15.12
C ALA A 21 -1.88 -1.80 14.57
N ALA A 22 -2.01 -3.13 14.53
CA ALA A 22 -3.29 -3.76 14.23
C ALA A 22 -4.32 -3.41 15.33
N VAL A 23 -5.54 -3.10 14.91
CA VAL A 23 -6.61 -2.67 15.84
C VAL A 23 -7.58 -3.79 16.19
N ALA A 24 -7.32 -5.02 15.74
CA ALA A 24 -8.16 -6.19 15.98
C ALA A 24 -7.27 -7.40 16.30
N ASN A 25 -7.86 -8.60 16.35
CA ASN A 25 -7.10 -9.82 16.64
C ASN A 25 -6.36 -10.34 15.40
N TYR A 26 -5.33 -9.61 14.98
CA TYR A 26 -4.40 -10.01 13.92
C TYR A 26 -3.08 -9.23 14.06
N VAL A 27 -2.11 -9.53 13.22
CA VAL A 27 -0.79 -8.88 13.17
C VAL A 27 -0.61 -8.12 11.85
N GLY A 28 0.29 -7.13 11.85
CA GLY A 28 0.54 -6.32 10.64
C GLY A 28 1.20 -7.10 9.51
N PHE A 29 1.95 -8.15 9.83
CA PHE A 29 2.62 -9.01 8.85
C PHE A 29 2.90 -10.39 9.43
N VAL A 30 3.08 -11.37 8.51
CA VAL A 30 3.53 -12.73 8.84
C VAL A 30 4.64 -13.10 7.88
N ARG A 31 5.76 -13.56 8.42
CA ARG A 31 6.85 -14.12 7.60
C ARG A 31 6.80 -15.65 7.64
N THR A 32 6.87 -16.26 6.47
CA THR A 32 7.03 -17.72 6.31
C THR A 32 8.10 -17.99 5.25
N GLY A 33 9.20 -18.60 5.68
CA GLY A 33 10.37 -18.73 4.81
C GLY A 33 10.90 -17.38 4.36
N ASN A 34 10.98 -17.18 3.06
CA ASN A 34 11.40 -15.93 2.43
C ASN A 34 10.22 -15.09 1.91
N LEU A 35 9.00 -15.41 2.31
CA LEU A 35 7.80 -14.62 1.98
C LEU A 35 7.31 -13.85 3.19
N LEU A 36 7.01 -12.58 2.97
CA LEU A 36 6.41 -11.68 3.94
C LEU A 36 5.02 -11.28 3.45
N PHE A 37 4.00 -11.70 4.20
CA PHE A 37 2.61 -11.36 3.96
C PHE A 37 2.26 -10.14 4.81
N VAL A 38 1.82 -9.07 4.19
CA VAL A 38 1.48 -7.83 4.87
C VAL A 38 -0.03 -7.64 4.84
N SER A 39 -0.62 -7.45 6.02
CA SER A 39 -2.05 -7.18 6.18
C SER A 39 -2.49 -5.93 5.44
N GLY A 40 -3.75 -5.87 5.05
CA GLY A 40 -4.33 -4.72 4.37
C GLY A 40 -4.08 -3.41 5.09
N GLN A 41 -3.65 -2.40 4.35
CA GLN A 41 -3.40 -1.05 4.83
C GLN A 41 -4.38 -0.10 4.17
N VAL A 42 -5.07 0.68 4.98
CA VAL A 42 -5.93 1.77 4.48
C VAL A 42 -5.09 3.04 4.23
N CYS A 43 -5.69 4.02 3.56
CA CYS A 43 -5.02 5.26 3.17
C CYS A 43 -4.93 6.28 4.33
N ALA A 44 -4.44 5.84 5.48
CA ALA A 44 -4.21 6.71 6.62
C ALA A 44 -2.86 7.41 6.50
N GLY A 45 -2.86 8.74 6.59
CA GLY A 45 -1.65 9.55 6.62
C GLY A 45 -0.89 9.41 7.95
N ALA A 46 0.24 10.10 8.05
CA ALA A 46 1.10 10.08 9.25
C ALA A 46 0.37 10.54 10.52
N ASP A 47 -0.63 11.41 10.40
CA ASP A 47 -1.49 11.88 11.49
C ASP A 47 -2.59 10.88 11.89
N GLY A 48 -2.67 9.75 11.19
CA GLY A 48 -3.67 8.72 11.43
C GLY A 48 -5.02 8.96 10.77
N LYS A 49 -5.19 10.08 10.08
CA LYS A 49 -6.44 10.39 9.37
C LYS A 49 -6.41 9.84 7.95
N LEU A 50 -7.56 9.38 7.47
CA LEU A 50 -7.70 8.97 6.07
C LEU A 50 -7.51 10.18 5.15
N ILE A 51 -6.66 10.05 4.12
CA ILE A 51 -6.44 11.10 3.13
C ILE A 51 -7.54 11.13 2.07
N ALA A 52 -8.30 10.03 1.91
CA ALA A 52 -9.50 9.97 1.08
C ALA A 52 -10.54 9.07 1.75
N LYS A 53 -11.76 9.54 1.81
CA LYS A 53 -12.88 8.88 2.46
C LYS A 53 -14.10 8.92 1.54
N GLY A 54 -14.80 7.79 1.43
CA GLY A 54 -15.96 7.67 0.55
C GLY A 54 -15.66 6.85 -0.70
N LYS A 55 -16.53 6.96 -1.70
CA LYS A 55 -16.56 6.08 -2.86
C LYS A 55 -15.94 6.71 -4.10
N LEU A 56 -15.06 5.97 -4.76
CA LEU A 56 -14.61 6.25 -6.11
C LEU A 56 -15.81 6.27 -7.05
N GLY A 57 -15.92 7.33 -7.85
CA GLY A 57 -17.06 7.54 -8.73
C GLY A 57 -18.29 8.17 -8.06
N ALA A 58 -18.26 8.38 -6.75
CA ALA A 58 -19.33 9.04 -6.01
C ALA A 58 -18.74 9.88 -4.87
N GLY A 59 -18.06 10.97 -5.25
CA GLY A 59 -17.43 11.94 -4.32
C GLY A 59 -15.92 11.85 -4.27
N VAL A 60 -15.29 10.70 -4.56
CA VAL A 60 -13.84 10.54 -4.65
C VAL A 60 -13.46 10.39 -6.12
N THR A 61 -12.54 11.24 -6.59
CA THR A 61 -12.05 11.18 -7.97
C THR A 61 -10.99 10.10 -8.15
N THR A 62 -10.77 9.66 -9.40
CA THR A 62 -9.69 8.72 -9.73
C THR A 62 -8.32 9.24 -9.28
N GLU A 63 -8.05 10.53 -9.45
CA GLU A 63 -6.79 11.14 -9.00
C GLU A 63 -6.63 11.10 -7.47
N GLN A 64 -7.67 11.42 -6.73
CA GLN A 64 -7.67 11.30 -5.27
C GLN A 64 -7.46 9.85 -4.84
N GLY A 65 -8.10 8.91 -5.52
CA GLY A 65 -7.93 7.48 -5.29
C GLY A 65 -6.50 7.01 -5.58
N TYR A 66 -5.87 7.50 -6.64
CA TYR A 66 -4.46 7.21 -6.96
C TYR A 66 -3.53 7.62 -5.81
N HIS A 67 -3.68 8.83 -5.30
CA HIS A 67 -2.87 9.30 -4.17
C HIS A 67 -3.18 8.54 -2.88
N ALA A 68 -4.44 8.15 -2.67
CA ALA A 68 -4.82 7.30 -1.55
C ALA A 68 -4.17 5.90 -1.65
N ALA A 69 -4.12 5.32 -2.84
CA ALA A 69 -3.42 4.04 -3.08
C ALA A 69 -1.90 4.16 -2.82
N GLN A 70 -1.30 5.26 -3.23
CA GLN A 70 0.11 5.55 -2.90
C GLN A 70 0.33 5.59 -1.39
N CYS A 71 -0.55 6.24 -0.65
CA CYS A 71 -0.51 6.26 0.82
C CYS A 71 -0.60 4.85 1.41
N CYS A 72 -1.51 4.01 0.91
CA CYS A 72 -1.59 2.59 1.31
C CYS A 72 -0.26 1.87 1.04
N GLY A 73 0.36 2.12 -0.10
CA GLY A 73 1.67 1.55 -0.46
C GLY A 73 2.78 1.98 0.51
N VAL A 74 2.80 3.23 0.91
CA VAL A 74 3.74 3.74 1.92
C VAL A 74 3.52 3.02 3.26
N ASN A 75 2.26 2.80 3.64
CA ASN A 75 1.92 2.06 4.86
C ASN A 75 2.33 0.58 4.77
N LEU A 76 2.22 -0.05 3.59
CA LEU A 76 2.78 -1.39 3.36
C LEU A 76 4.30 -1.40 3.59
N LEU A 77 5.02 -0.43 3.02
CA LEU A 77 6.48 -0.31 3.21
C LEU A 77 6.86 -0.07 4.67
N ALA A 78 6.04 0.63 5.43
CA ALA A 78 6.24 0.80 6.88
C ALA A 78 6.21 -0.55 7.61
N GLN A 79 5.25 -1.41 7.29
CA GLN A 79 5.17 -2.77 7.85
C GLN A 79 6.37 -3.63 7.42
N VAL A 80 6.75 -3.56 6.14
CA VAL A 80 7.92 -4.29 5.61
C VAL A 80 9.19 -3.85 6.32
N LYS A 81 9.38 -2.54 6.51
CA LYS A 81 10.53 -1.99 7.24
C LYS A 81 10.55 -2.48 8.70
N ALA A 82 9.41 -2.50 9.36
CA ALA A 82 9.31 -3.02 10.73
C ALA A 82 9.71 -4.50 10.80
N ALA A 83 9.32 -5.29 9.80
CA ALA A 83 9.65 -6.71 9.74
C ALA A 83 11.13 -6.97 9.48
N LEU A 84 11.78 -6.16 8.66
CA LEU A 84 13.14 -6.41 8.14
C LEU A 84 14.22 -5.51 8.73
N GLY A 85 13.85 -4.38 9.28
CA GLY A 85 14.77 -3.31 9.71
C GLY A 85 15.30 -2.45 8.57
N ASP A 86 15.34 -2.97 7.35
CA ASP A 86 15.86 -2.30 6.17
C ASP A 86 15.10 -2.76 4.91
N LEU A 87 14.59 -1.81 4.12
CA LEU A 87 13.87 -2.09 2.89
C LEU A 87 14.77 -2.68 1.78
N ASP A 88 16.08 -2.49 1.87
CA ASP A 88 17.04 -3.09 0.92
C ASP A 88 17.06 -4.62 1.00
N LYS A 89 16.48 -5.21 2.05
CA LYS A 89 16.30 -6.67 2.19
C LYS A 89 15.11 -7.22 1.39
N VAL A 90 14.34 -6.38 0.74
CA VAL A 90 13.30 -6.83 -0.19
C VAL A 90 13.96 -7.36 -1.45
N VAL A 91 13.73 -8.63 -1.76
CA VAL A 91 14.23 -9.29 -2.98
C VAL A 91 13.35 -8.90 -4.15
N ARG A 92 12.03 -8.93 -3.96
CA ARG A 92 11.06 -8.41 -4.94
C ARG A 92 9.67 -8.23 -4.31
N VAL A 93 8.86 -7.38 -4.92
CA VAL A 93 7.42 -7.34 -4.65
C VAL A 93 6.77 -8.46 -5.46
N VAL A 94 6.08 -9.36 -4.78
CA VAL A 94 5.47 -10.54 -5.41
C VAL A 94 4.06 -10.23 -5.89
N ARG A 95 3.24 -9.66 -5.01
CA ARG A 95 1.83 -9.42 -5.29
C ARG A 95 1.28 -8.24 -4.49
N LEU A 96 0.39 -7.45 -5.12
CA LEU A 96 -0.50 -6.51 -4.45
C LEU A 96 -1.95 -6.91 -4.68
N GLY A 97 -2.78 -6.77 -3.65
CA GLY A 97 -4.24 -6.85 -3.74
C GLY A 97 -4.84 -5.50 -3.41
N GLY A 98 -5.64 -4.95 -4.31
CA GLY A 98 -6.29 -3.66 -4.13
C GLY A 98 -7.80 -3.79 -4.01
N PHE A 99 -8.36 -3.18 -2.97
CA PHE A 99 -9.79 -3.16 -2.66
C PHE A 99 -10.26 -1.71 -2.71
N VAL A 100 -11.07 -1.40 -3.73
CA VAL A 100 -11.51 -0.03 -3.99
C VAL A 100 -12.95 0.13 -3.49
N ASN A 101 -13.15 1.04 -2.56
CA ASN A 101 -14.49 1.45 -2.14
C ASN A 101 -15.10 2.25 -3.29
N SER A 102 -15.96 1.62 -4.08
CA SER A 102 -16.40 2.17 -5.36
C SER A 102 -17.91 2.15 -5.53
N ALA A 103 -18.41 3.15 -6.28
CA ALA A 103 -19.77 3.10 -6.80
C ALA A 103 -19.93 1.90 -7.73
N PRO A 104 -21.15 1.34 -7.88
CA PRO A 104 -21.38 0.14 -8.68
C PRO A 104 -20.96 0.26 -10.16
N ASP A 105 -21.01 1.47 -10.70
CA ASP A 105 -20.68 1.77 -12.10
C ASP A 105 -19.25 2.31 -12.29
N TYR A 106 -18.44 2.35 -11.24
CA TYR A 106 -17.04 2.78 -11.33
C TYR A 106 -16.16 1.62 -11.78
N LEU A 107 -15.52 1.76 -12.94
CA LEU A 107 -14.74 0.68 -13.58
C LEU A 107 -13.23 0.98 -13.65
N ASP A 108 -12.79 2.13 -13.15
CA ASP A 108 -11.39 2.59 -13.24
C ASP A 108 -10.53 2.20 -12.02
N GLY A 109 -10.95 1.20 -11.26
CA GLY A 109 -10.18 0.69 -10.12
C GLY A 109 -8.70 0.41 -10.41
N PRO A 110 -8.34 -0.19 -11.56
CA PRO A 110 -6.94 -0.39 -11.94
C PRO A 110 -6.13 0.91 -12.02
N LYS A 111 -6.71 2.01 -12.45
CA LYS A 111 -6.04 3.33 -12.46
C LYS A 111 -5.75 3.83 -11.05
N VAL A 112 -6.64 3.55 -10.12
CA VAL A 112 -6.48 3.90 -8.69
C VAL A 112 -5.33 3.10 -8.09
N LEU A 113 -5.29 1.78 -8.26
CA LEU A 113 -4.24 0.94 -7.69
C LEU A 113 -2.86 1.25 -8.28
N ASN A 114 -2.78 1.85 -9.46
CA ASN A 114 -1.51 2.31 -10.02
C ASN A 114 -0.74 3.22 -9.04
N GLY A 115 -1.40 3.94 -8.15
CA GLY A 115 -0.72 4.74 -7.12
C GLY A 115 0.21 3.90 -6.24
N ALA A 116 -0.24 2.72 -5.82
CA ALA A 116 0.59 1.78 -5.07
C ALA A 116 1.60 1.06 -5.96
N SER A 117 1.20 0.63 -7.16
CA SER A 117 2.08 -0.08 -8.09
C SER A 117 3.24 0.80 -8.56
N ASP A 118 2.98 2.06 -8.92
CA ASP A 118 4.00 3.01 -9.33
C ASP A 118 5.00 3.29 -8.19
N LEU A 119 4.51 3.37 -6.95
CA LEU A 119 5.36 3.50 -5.77
C LEU A 119 6.33 2.31 -5.65
N MET A 120 5.86 1.08 -5.82
CA MET A 120 6.69 -0.12 -5.71
C MET A 120 7.79 -0.13 -6.79
N VAL A 121 7.46 0.23 -8.02
CA VAL A 121 8.45 0.32 -9.10
C VAL A 121 9.43 1.47 -8.85
N SER A 122 8.97 2.59 -8.35
CA SER A 122 9.82 3.72 -7.97
C SER A 122 10.80 3.36 -6.85
N ALA A 123 10.36 2.57 -5.86
CA ALA A 123 11.18 2.15 -4.74
C ALA A 123 12.20 1.07 -5.13
N PHE A 124 11.77 0.05 -5.87
CA PHE A 124 12.53 -1.18 -6.10
C PHE A 124 12.97 -1.42 -7.55
N GLY A 125 12.60 -0.54 -8.49
CA GLY A 125 12.88 -0.74 -9.91
C GLY A 125 12.17 -2.00 -10.44
N ASP A 126 12.85 -2.80 -11.24
CA ASP A 126 12.26 -4.02 -11.81
C ASP A 126 11.81 -5.03 -10.77
N LYS A 127 12.44 -5.06 -9.60
CA LYS A 127 12.01 -5.88 -8.44
C LYS A 127 10.65 -5.44 -7.87
N GLY A 128 10.21 -4.23 -8.17
CA GLY A 128 8.91 -3.69 -7.79
C GLY A 128 7.76 -4.13 -8.70
N ARG A 129 8.04 -4.71 -9.87
CA ARG A 129 7.02 -5.21 -10.80
C ARG A 129 6.42 -6.50 -10.26
N HIS A 130 5.13 -6.46 -9.99
CA HIS A 130 4.40 -7.46 -9.21
C HIS A 130 3.15 -7.93 -9.95
N ALA A 131 2.64 -9.12 -9.59
CA ALA A 131 1.28 -9.53 -9.93
C ALA A 131 0.28 -8.76 -9.06
N ARG A 132 -0.92 -8.51 -9.55
CA ARG A 132 -1.95 -7.82 -8.76
C ARG A 132 -3.36 -8.22 -9.15
N THR A 133 -4.28 -7.99 -8.23
CA THR A 133 -5.72 -7.98 -8.46
C THR A 133 -6.28 -6.68 -7.92
N THR A 134 -7.22 -6.07 -8.65
CA THR A 134 -7.96 -4.89 -8.20
C THR A 134 -9.44 -5.19 -8.31
N VAL A 135 -10.18 -5.02 -7.23
CA VAL A 135 -11.64 -5.22 -7.20
C VAL A 135 -12.33 -4.05 -6.50
N GLY A 136 -13.54 -3.76 -6.93
CA GLY A 136 -14.45 -2.88 -6.21
C GLY A 136 -15.13 -3.64 -5.08
N VAL A 137 -15.35 -2.98 -3.95
CA VAL A 137 -16.04 -3.54 -2.79
C VAL A 137 -17.17 -2.63 -2.36
N ALA A 138 -18.16 -3.20 -1.67
CA ALA A 138 -19.33 -2.46 -1.21
C ALA A 138 -18.98 -1.42 -0.13
N SER A 139 -18.01 -1.72 0.72
CA SER A 139 -17.56 -0.82 1.80
C SER A 139 -16.17 -1.22 2.28
N LEU A 140 -15.48 -0.28 2.91
CA LEU A 140 -14.22 -0.51 3.62
C LEU A 140 -14.29 0.03 5.04
N PRO A 141 -13.46 -0.47 5.96
CA PRO A 141 -13.40 0.05 7.33
C PRO A 141 -13.20 1.57 7.36
N ALA A 142 -13.92 2.24 8.26
CA ALA A 142 -13.91 3.70 8.43
C ALA A 142 -14.27 4.48 7.14
N ASP A 143 -14.92 3.84 6.18
CA ASP A 143 -15.26 4.42 4.87
C ASP A 143 -14.00 4.84 4.08
N ALA A 144 -12.88 4.14 4.27
CA ALA A 144 -11.66 4.39 3.50
C ALA A 144 -11.93 4.22 2.00
N ALA A 145 -11.30 5.05 1.18
CA ALA A 145 -11.47 5.00 -0.27
C ALA A 145 -10.82 3.75 -0.89
N ILE A 146 -9.73 3.28 -0.31
CA ILE A 146 -8.98 2.13 -0.80
C ILE A 146 -8.25 1.43 0.35
N GLU A 147 -8.02 0.14 0.18
CA GLU A 147 -7.19 -0.71 1.03
C GLU A 147 -6.29 -1.57 0.14
N VAL A 148 -5.03 -1.74 0.51
CA VAL A 148 -4.06 -2.51 -0.26
C VAL A 148 -3.31 -3.48 0.67
N GLU A 149 -3.24 -4.74 0.26
CA GLU A 149 -2.40 -5.78 0.87
C GLU A 149 -1.23 -6.13 -0.02
N GLY A 150 -0.21 -6.80 0.51
CA GLY A 150 0.94 -7.18 -0.30
C GLY A 150 1.67 -8.42 0.18
N VAL A 151 2.38 -9.06 -0.76
CA VAL A 151 3.30 -10.17 -0.51
C VAL A 151 4.65 -9.79 -1.08
N PHE A 152 5.70 -9.94 -0.27
CA PHE A 152 7.07 -9.58 -0.61
C PHE A 152 7.98 -10.80 -0.44
N GLU A 153 8.90 -11.01 -1.38
CA GLU A 153 10.01 -11.91 -1.17
C GLU A 153 11.14 -11.15 -0.48
N VAL A 154 11.71 -11.74 0.55
CA VAL A 154 12.67 -11.09 1.44
C VAL A 154 13.86 -11.99 1.74
N SER A 155 14.99 -11.38 2.03
CA SER A 155 16.19 -12.09 2.46
C SER A 155 16.34 -12.19 3.97
#